data_6344bc302a68b38a3a808f40a2749546
#
_entry.id   6344bc302a68b38a3a808f40a2749546
#
_cell.length_a   1.000
_cell.length_b   1.000
_cell.length_c   1.000
_cell.angle_alpha   90.00
_cell.angle_beta   90.00
_cell.angle_gamma   90.00
#
_symmetry.space_group_name_H-M   'P 1'
#
loop_
_entity.id
_entity.type
_entity.pdbx_description
1 polymer ?
#
loop_
_entity_poly.entity_id
_entity_poly.type
_entity_poly.pdbx_seq_one_letter_code
_entity_poly.pdbx_strand_id
1 'polypeptide(L)'
;MTTQLTRTEVPRRRRRRIDPWHFVLAPIALVFLTPFLQMVMASLSPAEELVRFPPPFFPSRLTLDGFVGLFGDTQVVRWLVNSAIVSIVAIGSQMVLCSLAGYGFARLHFRGRNFGFFAVVATIMIPIQLLMIPTYIMFSKLHLIDTL
;
A
#
# COMPACT_ATOMS: atom_id res chain seq x y z
N MET A 1 -11.88 -17.35 62.87
CA MET A 1 -12.00 -17.70 61.44
C MET A 1 -12.60 -16.49 60.73
N THR A 2 -11.75 -15.53 60.29
CA THR A 2 -12.18 -14.23 59.77
C THR A 2 -12.12 -14.31 58.24
N THR A 3 -13.28 -14.36 57.60
CA THR A 3 -13.43 -14.41 56.16
C THR A 3 -13.10 -13.02 55.55
N GLN A 4 -11.97 -12.89 54.90
CA GLN A 4 -11.57 -11.71 54.12
C GLN A 4 -12.40 -11.67 52.81
N LEU A 5 -13.37 -10.76 52.77
CA LEU A 5 -14.13 -10.48 51.56
C LEU A 5 -13.21 -9.73 50.58
N THR A 6 -12.75 -10.40 49.53
CA THR A 6 -11.98 -9.85 48.42
C THR A 6 -12.88 -8.85 47.67
N ARG A 7 -12.63 -7.57 47.88
CA ARG A 7 -13.28 -6.48 47.15
C ARG A 7 -12.79 -6.51 45.70
N THR A 8 -13.60 -7.02 44.81
CA THR A 8 -13.37 -6.94 43.35
C THR A 8 -13.43 -5.48 42.94
N GLU A 9 -12.26 -4.88 42.70
CA GLU A 9 -12.17 -3.54 42.14
C GLU A 9 -12.66 -3.58 40.66
N VAL A 10 -13.80 -2.97 40.42
CA VAL A 10 -14.35 -2.74 39.07
C VAL A 10 -13.40 -1.77 38.34
N PRO A 11 -12.82 -2.15 37.20
CA PRO A 11 -11.90 -1.27 36.46
C PRO A 11 -12.63 0.00 36.06
N ARG A 12 -12.22 1.13 36.63
CA ARG A 12 -12.71 2.46 36.28
C ARG A 12 -12.45 2.68 34.79
N ARG A 13 -13.53 2.75 33.99
CA ARG A 13 -13.54 3.10 32.57
C ARG A 13 -12.80 4.44 32.41
N ARG A 14 -11.53 4.37 31.97
CA ARG A 14 -10.69 5.53 31.70
C ARG A 14 -11.39 6.36 30.62
N ARG A 15 -11.98 7.50 30.99
CA ARG A 15 -12.48 8.47 30.00
C ARG A 15 -11.31 8.83 29.11
N ARG A 16 -11.38 8.48 27.82
CA ARG A 16 -10.42 8.91 26.80
C ARG A 16 -10.47 10.45 26.78
N ARG A 17 -9.52 11.08 27.44
CA ARG A 17 -9.27 12.50 27.26
C ARG A 17 -8.73 12.67 25.86
N ILE A 18 -9.36 13.57 25.06
CA ILE A 18 -8.85 13.97 23.76
C ILE A 18 -7.49 14.62 24.04
N ASP A 19 -6.42 13.98 23.55
CA ASP A 19 -5.07 14.50 23.70
C ASP A 19 -4.95 15.81 22.90
N PRO A 20 -4.34 16.88 23.44
CA PRO A 20 -4.11 18.14 22.71
C PRO A 20 -3.46 17.98 21.34
N TRP A 21 -2.68 16.92 21.15
CA TRP A 21 -2.08 16.56 19.87
C TRP A 21 -3.11 16.35 18.73
N HIS A 22 -4.35 15.98 19.05
CA HIS A 22 -5.41 15.82 18.03
C HIS A 22 -5.75 17.16 17.36
N PHE A 23 -5.61 18.29 18.07
CA PHE A 23 -5.87 19.61 17.49
C PHE A 23 -4.79 20.04 16.48
N VAL A 24 -3.59 19.46 16.56
CA VAL A 24 -2.51 19.69 15.59
C VAL A 24 -2.57 18.64 14.48
N LEU A 25 -2.75 17.38 14.84
CA LEU A 25 -2.73 16.28 13.87
C LEU A 25 -3.95 16.26 12.94
N ALA A 26 -5.13 16.66 13.43
CA ALA A 26 -6.33 16.66 12.61
C ALA A 26 -6.27 17.64 11.42
N PRO A 27 -5.88 18.91 11.58
CA PRO A 27 -5.68 19.81 10.44
C PRO A 27 -4.63 19.31 9.46
N ILE A 28 -3.52 18.77 9.94
CA ILE A 28 -2.47 18.19 9.10
C ILE A 28 -3.03 17.01 8.30
N ALA A 29 -3.76 16.11 8.94
CA ALA A 29 -4.40 14.99 8.27
C ALA A 29 -5.40 15.44 7.20
N LEU A 30 -6.18 16.49 7.48
CA LEU A 30 -7.12 17.07 6.50
C LEU A 30 -6.39 17.62 5.27
N VAL A 31 -5.26 18.32 5.46
CA VAL A 31 -4.44 18.78 4.33
C VAL A 31 -3.93 17.61 3.49
N PHE A 32 -3.45 16.53 4.14
CA PHE A 32 -3.01 15.33 3.42
C PHE A 32 -4.15 14.56 2.76
N LEU A 33 -5.39 14.69 3.23
CA LEU A 33 -6.56 14.08 2.61
C LEU A 33 -7.08 14.88 1.40
N THR A 34 -6.74 16.16 1.31
CA THR A 34 -7.23 17.04 0.22
C THR A 34 -6.98 16.48 -1.19
N PRO A 35 -5.77 15.99 -1.56
CA PRO A 35 -5.55 15.44 -2.90
C PRO A 35 -6.39 14.20 -3.19
N PHE A 36 -6.66 13.37 -2.17
CA PHE A 36 -7.53 12.19 -2.35
C PHE A 36 -8.99 12.60 -2.56
N LEU A 37 -9.47 13.59 -1.80
CA LEU A 37 -10.81 14.15 -2.01
C LEU A 37 -10.94 14.76 -3.40
N GLN A 38 -9.93 15.53 -3.84
CA GLN A 38 -9.92 16.11 -5.18
C GLN A 38 -9.93 15.03 -6.26
N MET A 39 -9.17 13.94 -6.09
CA MET A 39 -9.17 12.82 -7.02
C MET A 39 -10.57 12.18 -7.13
N VAL A 40 -11.26 11.97 -5.99
CA VAL A 40 -12.63 11.45 -5.98
C VAL A 40 -13.60 12.43 -6.65
N MET A 41 -13.50 13.74 -6.35
CA MET A 41 -14.35 14.75 -6.99
C MET A 41 -14.10 14.83 -8.49
N ALA A 42 -12.83 14.81 -8.92
CA ALA A 42 -12.46 14.81 -10.33
C ALA A 42 -12.97 13.57 -11.08
N SER A 43 -12.94 12.38 -10.45
CA SER A 43 -13.45 11.15 -11.07
C SER A 43 -14.96 11.17 -11.31
N LEU A 44 -15.68 12.00 -10.57
CA LEU A 44 -17.13 12.20 -10.69
C LEU A 44 -17.50 13.49 -11.45
N SER A 45 -16.49 14.19 -12.00
CA SER A 45 -16.68 15.45 -12.74
C SER A 45 -16.91 15.20 -14.23
N PRO A 46 -17.70 16.05 -14.94
CA PRO A 46 -17.75 16.03 -16.39
C PRO A 46 -16.37 16.29 -17.00
N ALA A 47 -16.04 15.63 -18.11
CA ALA A 47 -14.75 15.77 -18.79
C ALA A 47 -14.44 17.23 -19.17
N GLU A 48 -15.47 18.00 -19.48
CA GLU A 48 -15.35 19.42 -19.86
C GLU A 48 -14.80 20.30 -18.72
N GLU A 49 -15.05 19.92 -17.48
CA GLU A 49 -14.57 20.65 -16.29
C GLU A 49 -13.10 20.31 -15.96
N LEU A 50 -12.65 19.10 -16.27
CA LEU A 50 -11.30 18.66 -16.00
C LEU A 50 -10.25 19.39 -16.85
N VAL A 51 -10.64 19.88 -18.03
CA VAL A 51 -9.76 20.65 -18.93
C VAL A 51 -9.78 22.15 -18.67
N ARG A 52 -10.62 22.64 -17.74
CA ARG A 52 -10.63 24.05 -17.35
C ARG A 52 -9.45 24.38 -16.45
N PHE A 53 -8.93 25.58 -16.57
CA PHE A 53 -7.89 26.09 -15.68
C PHE A 53 -8.33 27.37 -14.98
N PRO A 54 -8.32 27.42 -13.65
CA PRO A 54 -8.11 26.31 -12.70
C PRO A 54 -9.29 25.31 -12.71
N PRO A 55 -9.04 24.01 -12.48
CA PRO A 55 -10.11 23.02 -12.38
C PRO A 55 -10.95 23.29 -11.12
N PRO A 56 -12.29 23.15 -11.17
CA PRO A 56 -13.13 23.33 -10.02
C PRO A 56 -12.86 22.21 -8.98
N PHE A 57 -12.88 22.58 -7.69
CA PHE A 57 -12.70 21.60 -6.62
C PHE A 57 -13.92 20.69 -6.46
N PHE A 58 -15.11 21.24 -6.69
CA PHE A 58 -16.36 20.50 -6.67
C PHE A 58 -16.97 20.50 -8.07
N PRO A 59 -17.44 19.33 -8.56
CA PRO A 59 -18.09 19.25 -9.86
C PRO A 59 -19.42 20.02 -9.86
N SER A 60 -19.79 20.63 -11.00
CA SER A 60 -21.10 21.28 -11.15
C SER A 60 -22.24 20.25 -11.18
N ARG A 61 -21.95 19.04 -11.65
CA ARG A 61 -22.83 17.87 -11.63
C ARG A 61 -22.01 16.60 -11.40
N LEU A 62 -22.56 15.67 -10.65
CA LEU A 62 -21.95 14.35 -10.49
C LEU A 62 -22.29 13.47 -11.69
N THR A 63 -21.27 12.89 -12.32
CA THR A 63 -21.43 11.99 -13.44
C THR A 63 -20.56 10.75 -13.26
N LEU A 64 -20.98 9.62 -13.84
CA LEU A 64 -20.21 8.39 -13.91
C LEU A 64 -19.68 8.13 -15.31
N ASP A 65 -19.76 9.12 -16.21
CA ASP A 65 -19.39 8.98 -17.62
C ASP A 65 -17.94 8.55 -17.77
N GLY A 66 -17.04 9.06 -16.91
CA GLY A 66 -15.64 8.64 -16.88
C GLY A 66 -15.47 7.15 -16.56
N PHE A 67 -16.26 6.62 -15.62
CA PHE A 67 -16.21 5.20 -15.29
C PHE A 67 -16.86 4.33 -16.40
N VAL A 68 -17.97 4.78 -16.97
CA VAL A 68 -18.61 4.09 -18.09
C VAL A 68 -17.68 4.00 -19.29
N GLY A 69 -16.99 5.11 -19.64
CA GLY A 69 -15.99 5.12 -20.70
C GLY A 69 -14.80 4.21 -20.39
N LEU A 70 -14.28 4.26 -19.14
CA LEU A 70 -13.14 3.46 -18.69
C LEU A 70 -13.43 1.95 -18.76
N PHE A 71 -14.56 1.50 -18.20
CA PHE A 71 -14.94 0.08 -18.19
C PHE A 71 -15.55 -0.41 -19.50
N GLY A 72 -15.94 0.50 -20.37
CA GLY A 72 -16.31 0.18 -21.75
C GLY A 72 -15.11 -0.21 -22.62
N ASP A 73 -13.89 0.18 -22.22
CA ASP A 73 -12.66 -0.24 -22.88
C ASP A 73 -12.18 -1.59 -22.32
N THR A 74 -12.21 -2.60 -23.15
CA THR A 74 -11.77 -3.97 -22.81
C THR A 74 -10.29 -4.05 -22.42
N GLN A 75 -9.45 -3.13 -22.89
CA GLN A 75 -8.02 -3.11 -22.55
C GLN A 75 -7.80 -2.74 -21.10
N VAL A 76 -8.55 -1.79 -20.55
CA VAL A 76 -8.41 -1.36 -19.14
C VAL A 76 -8.72 -2.50 -18.19
N VAL A 77 -9.77 -3.27 -18.45
CA VAL A 77 -10.10 -4.45 -17.65
C VAL A 77 -8.97 -5.48 -17.69
N ARG A 78 -8.39 -5.71 -18.87
CA ARG A 78 -7.22 -6.59 -19.01
C ARG A 78 -6.03 -6.10 -18.20
N TRP A 79 -5.71 -4.81 -18.26
CA TRP A 79 -4.60 -4.23 -17.47
C TRP A 79 -4.82 -4.36 -15.97
N LEU A 80 -6.05 -4.15 -15.49
CA LEU A 80 -6.39 -4.34 -14.07
C LEU A 80 -6.21 -5.80 -13.64
N VAL A 81 -6.68 -6.74 -14.46
CA VAL A 81 -6.52 -8.19 -14.18
C VAL A 81 -5.03 -8.57 -14.17
N ASN A 82 -4.26 -8.12 -15.16
CA ASN A 82 -2.82 -8.38 -15.20
C ASN A 82 -2.11 -7.82 -13.97
N SER A 83 -2.41 -6.57 -13.60
CA SER A 83 -1.86 -5.94 -12.39
C SER A 83 -2.23 -6.70 -11.13
N ALA A 84 -3.47 -7.20 -11.04
CA ALA A 84 -3.92 -8.00 -9.90
C ALA A 84 -3.16 -9.33 -9.83
N ILE A 85 -3.02 -10.04 -10.96
CA ILE A 85 -2.28 -11.31 -11.02
C ILE A 85 -0.83 -11.11 -10.59
N VAL A 86 -0.13 -10.14 -11.20
CA VAL A 86 1.27 -9.85 -10.87
C VAL A 86 1.42 -9.48 -9.40
N SER A 87 0.53 -8.63 -8.87
CA SER A 87 0.57 -8.21 -7.47
C SER A 87 0.34 -9.37 -6.51
N ILE A 88 -0.65 -10.22 -6.77
CA ILE A 88 -0.96 -11.38 -5.90
C ILE A 88 0.21 -12.35 -5.90
N VAL A 89 0.78 -12.67 -7.08
CA VAL A 89 1.91 -13.59 -7.18
C VAL A 89 3.15 -13.01 -6.51
N ALA A 90 3.48 -11.74 -6.77
CA ALA A 90 4.63 -11.08 -6.18
C ALA A 90 4.53 -10.96 -4.65
N ILE A 91 3.39 -10.47 -4.14
CA ILE A 91 3.18 -10.32 -2.69
C ILE A 91 3.14 -11.71 -2.02
N GLY A 92 2.41 -12.66 -2.58
CA GLY A 92 2.30 -14.01 -2.04
C GLY A 92 3.65 -14.71 -1.95
N SER A 93 4.43 -14.69 -3.03
CA SER A 93 5.78 -15.28 -3.04
C SER A 93 6.72 -14.56 -2.07
N GLN A 94 6.67 -13.23 -2.01
CA GLN A 94 7.49 -12.45 -1.09
C GLN A 94 7.13 -12.73 0.37
N MET A 95 5.85 -12.82 0.72
CA MET A 95 5.42 -13.19 2.08
C MET A 95 5.94 -14.55 2.50
N VAL A 96 5.85 -15.57 1.62
CA VAL A 96 6.36 -16.91 1.91
C VAL A 96 7.88 -16.90 2.06
N LEU A 97 8.60 -16.35 1.09
CA LEU A 97 10.06 -16.34 1.08
C LEU A 97 10.64 -15.53 2.25
N CYS A 98 10.12 -14.34 2.52
CA CYS A 98 10.57 -13.52 3.63
C CYS A 98 10.26 -14.15 4.98
N SER A 99 9.10 -14.80 5.13
CA SER A 99 8.75 -15.50 6.37
C SER A 99 9.67 -16.71 6.61
N LEU A 100 9.94 -17.50 5.57
CA LEU A 100 10.86 -18.63 5.66
C LEU A 100 12.29 -18.18 5.95
N ALA A 101 12.77 -17.14 5.26
CA ALA A 101 14.09 -16.57 5.50
C ALA A 101 14.21 -15.99 6.91
N GLY A 102 13.22 -15.20 7.33
CA GLY A 102 13.15 -14.63 8.68
C GLY A 102 13.15 -15.71 9.75
N TYR A 103 12.36 -16.77 9.59
CA TYR A 103 12.35 -17.92 10.49
C TYR A 103 13.69 -18.64 10.50
N GLY A 104 14.26 -18.89 9.31
CA GLY A 104 15.56 -19.57 9.16
C GLY A 104 16.68 -18.80 9.88
N PHE A 105 16.78 -17.50 9.64
CA PHE A 105 17.78 -16.66 10.31
C PHE A 105 17.51 -16.42 11.80
N ALA A 106 16.27 -16.44 12.26
CA ALA A 106 15.95 -16.21 13.66
C ALA A 106 16.10 -17.48 14.52
N ARG A 107 15.64 -18.62 14.00
CA ARG A 107 15.48 -19.85 14.80
C ARG A 107 16.47 -20.96 14.52
N LEU A 108 17.00 -21.04 13.30
CA LEU A 108 17.91 -22.11 12.93
C LEU A 108 19.37 -21.72 13.18
N HIS A 109 20.15 -22.72 13.66
CA HIS A 109 21.59 -22.59 13.87
C HIS A 109 22.32 -23.37 12.76
N PHE A 110 22.91 -22.66 11.82
CA PHE A 110 23.66 -23.26 10.71
C PHE A 110 24.99 -22.53 10.47
N ARG A 111 25.95 -23.22 9.85
CA ARG A 111 27.24 -22.61 9.53
C ARG A 111 27.06 -21.55 8.45
N GLY A 112 27.62 -20.35 8.68
CA GLY A 112 27.52 -19.23 7.75
C GLY A 112 26.24 -18.37 7.92
N ARG A 113 25.41 -18.60 8.94
CA ARG A 113 24.19 -17.84 9.22
C ARG A 113 24.42 -16.32 9.21
N ASN A 114 25.43 -15.85 9.94
CA ASN A 114 25.74 -14.41 10.01
C ASN A 114 26.17 -13.85 8.65
N PHE A 115 27.03 -14.60 7.94
CA PHE A 115 27.44 -14.20 6.59
C PHE A 115 26.25 -14.12 5.64
N GLY A 116 25.39 -15.13 5.62
CA GLY A 116 24.17 -15.13 4.80
C GLY A 116 23.22 -13.96 5.16
N PHE A 117 23.06 -13.67 6.45
CA PHE A 117 22.26 -12.53 6.90
C PHE A 117 22.84 -11.21 6.41
N PHE A 118 24.16 -10.99 6.58
CA PHE A 118 24.83 -9.79 6.08
C PHE A 118 24.76 -9.68 4.55
N ALA A 119 24.87 -10.79 3.82
CA ALA A 119 24.71 -10.78 2.37
C ALA A 119 23.32 -10.31 1.96
N VAL A 120 22.24 -10.81 2.61
CA VAL A 120 20.87 -10.34 2.36
C VAL A 120 20.72 -8.86 2.69
N VAL A 121 21.24 -8.40 3.83
CA VAL A 121 21.18 -6.97 4.18
C VAL A 121 21.96 -6.11 3.18
N ALA A 122 23.11 -6.58 2.71
CA ALA A 122 23.91 -5.88 1.71
C ALA A 122 23.16 -5.70 0.37
N THR A 123 22.28 -6.65 -0.02
CA THR A 123 21.47 -6.50 -1.25
C THR A 123 20.48 -5.35 -1.16
N ILE A 124 20.00 -5.00 0.05
CA ILE A 124 19.07 -3.88 0.26
C ILE A 124 19.77 -2.52 -0.01
N MET A 125 21.09 -2.47 0.14
CA MET A 125 21.89 -1.27 -0.13
C MET A 125 22.05 -0.99 -1.63
N ILE A 126 21.74 -1.96 -2.50
CA ILE A 126 21.81 -1.77 -3.95
C ILE A 126 20.58 -1.01 -4.39
N PRO A 127 20.71 0.23 -4.93
CA PRO A 127 19.57 0.98 -5.43
C PRO A 127 18.85 0.21 -6.56
N ILE A 128 17.54 0.10 -6.46
CA ILE A 128 16.74 -0.64 -7.47
C ILE A 128 16.93 -0.07 -8.89
N GLN A 129 17.25 1.22 -8.99
CA GLN A 129 17.51 1.90 -10.26
C GLN A 129 18.68 1.28 -11.03
N LEU A 130 19.69 0.76 -10.33
CA LEU A 130 20.83 0.08 -10.96
C LEU A 130 20.44 -1.28 -11.55
N LEU A 131 19.39 -1.89 -11.00
CA LEU A 131 18.90 -3.20 -11.45
C LEU A 131 17.91 -3.07 -12.61
N MET A 132 17.42 -1.88 -12.93
CA MET A 132 16.38 -1.68 -13.94
C MET A 132 16.82 -2.17 -15.33
N ILE A 133 18.01 -1.76 -15.79
CA ILE A 133 18.54 -2.16 -17.10
C ILE A 133 18.84 -3.65 -17.18
N PRO A 134 19.60 -4.25 -16.23
CA PRO A 134 19.82 -5.69 -16.23
C PRO A 134 18.53 -6.53 -16.18
N THR A 135 17.54 -6.08 -15.39
CA THR A 135 16.25 -6.75 -15.28
C THR A 135 15.49 -6.69 -16.60
N TYR A 136 15.46 -5.53 -17.26
CA TYR A 136 14.84 -5.39 -18.57
C TYR A 136 15.46 -6.32 -19.62
N ILE A 137 16.80 -6.39 -19.67
CA ILE A 137 17.53 -7.27 -20.59
C ILE A 137 17.20 -8.75 -20.30
N MET A 138 17.10 -9.12 -19.02
CA MET A 138 16.72 -10.46 -18.60
C MET A 138 15.32 -10.82 -19.08
N PHE A 139 14.32 -9.97 -18.82
CA PHE A 139 12.94 -10.19 -19.27
C PHE A 139 12.81 -10.23 -20.80
N SER A 140 13.57 -9.37 -21.49
CA SER A 140 13.64 -9.37 -22.96
C SER A 140 14.16 -10.70 -23.52
N LYS A 141 15.27 -11.21 -22.96
CA LYS A 141 15.85 -12.48 -23.37
C LYS A 141 14.97 -13.68 -23.06
N LEU A 142 14.16 -13.60 -22.00
CA LEU A 142 13.21 -14.64 -21.63
C LEU A 142 11.87 -14.53 -22.38
N HIS A 143 11.75 -13.58 -23.30
CA HIS A 143 10.51 -13.29 -24.05
C HIS A 143 9.29 -13.06 -23.15
N LEU A 144 9.50 -12.41 -21.98
CA LEU A 144 8.45 -12.09 -21.01
C LEU A 144 7.91 -10.66 -21.12
N ILE A 145 8.41 -9.89 -22.10
CA ILE A 145 7.89 -8.54 -22.38
C ILE A 145 6.62 -8.69 -23.22
N ASP A 146 5.56 -7.94 -22.89
CA ASP A 146 4.28 -7.93 -23.58
C ASP A 146 3.54 -9.31 -23.61
N THR A 147 3.71 -10.12 -22.59
CA THR A 147 3.11 -11.46 -22.52
C THR A 147 1.84 -11.54 -21.67
N LEU A 148 1.55 -10.51 -20.88
CA LEU A 148 0.35 -10.44 -20.00
C LEU A 148 -0.68 -9.42 -20.49
#